data_abb56eb413c8b9f77db26c73568d8a5e
#
_entry.id   abb56eb413c8b9f77db26c73568d8a5e
#
_cell.length_a   1.000
_cell.length_b   1.000
_cell.length_c   1.000
_cell.angle_alpha   90.00
_cell.angle_beta   90.00
_cell.angle_gamma   90.00
#
_symmetry.space_group_name_H-M   'P 1'
#
loop_
_entity.id
_entity.type
_entity.pdbx_description
1 polymer ?
#
loop_
_entity_poly.entity_id
_entity_poly.type
_entity_poly.pdbx_seq_one_letter_code
_entity_poly.pdbx_strand_id
1 'polypeptide(L)'
;MKAIDRFYEYLAEKSLKPTAIEKEIGLSNGYLSAQKKRNADMGEGMILKIIDNFRDINPLWLLTGEGSMLRNETLPITINAPSSKSISSFSNDDFVSIPLVDISVAAGCSGCDNPDYLEVVDTIKMPSSMVHNSEKYFCVRIKGESMSPTLLNSSYVIVRLLDRSEWQDMPDQHIYVISDTDGRSYIKRIKNRFRQHGFLVCMSDNVDKINYPNFNLEAQEINTILHAEWYFSAKMPNLNETYYDKVNQLEDDMDVMKGQMVQIQQLLRAINVK
;
A
#
# COMPACT_ATOMS: atom_id res chain seq x y z
N MET A 1 -30.64 1.45 36.03
CA MET A 1 -29.89 0.24 36.37
C MET A 1 -28.45 0.64 36.65
N LYS A 2 -27.85 0.30 37.81
CA LYS A 2 -26.50 0.69 38.17
C LYS A 2 -25.46 -0.32 37.62
N ALA A 3 -24.19 0.08 37.61
CA ALA A 3 -23.09 -0.77 37.12
C ALA A 3 -23.00 -2.11 37.88
N ILE A 4 -23.32 -2.14 39.18
CA ILE A 4 -23.36 -3.36 39.97
C ILE A 4 -24.43 -4.35 39.47
N ASP A 5 -25.61 -3.84 39.08
CA ASP A 5 -26.69 -4.71 38.57
C ASP A 5 -26.32 -5.32 37.23
N ARG A 6 -25.74 -4.50 36.34
CA ARG A 6 -25.21 -4.98 35.02
C ARG A 6 -24.11 -6.00 35.21
N PHE A 7 -23.22 -5.82 36.18
CA PHE A 7 -22.19 -6.81 36.44
C PHE A 7 -22.81 -8.14 36.94
N TYR A 8 -23.87 -8.11 37.70
CA TYR A 8 -24.60 -9.32 38.08
C TYR A 8 -25.32 -9.98 36.91
N GLU A 9 -25.82 -9.23 35.92
CA GLU A 9 -26.31 -9.80 34.67
C GLU A 9 -25.23 -10.52 33.92
N TYR A 10 -24.05 -9.89 33.78
CA TYR A 10 -22.90 -10.53 33.15
C TYR A 10 -22.49 -11.82 33.86
N LEU A 11 -22.43 -11.84 35.18
CA LEU A 11 -22.13 -13.05 35.95
C LEU A 11 -23.17 -14.14 35.74
N ALA A 12 -24.45 -13.79 35.65
CA ALA A 12 -25.54 -14.73 35.38
C ALA A 12 -25.43 -15.33 33.99
N GLU A 13 -25.16 -14.52 32.97
CA GLU A 13 -24.95 -14.98 31.57
C GLU A 13 -23.80 -15.96 31.44
N LYS A 14 -22.68 -15.69 32.15
CA LYS A 14 -21.51 -16.56 32.19
C LYS A 14 -21.62 -17.73 33.18
N SER A 15 -22.76 -17.85 33.88
CA SER A 15 -22.96 -18.87 34.93
C SER A 15 -21.89 -18.82 36.04
N LEU A 16 -21.36 -17.65 36.33
CA LEU A 16 -20.32 -17.41 37.34
C LEU A 16 -20.94 -17.09 38.69
N LYS A 17 -20.38 -17.66 39.77
CA LYS A 17 -20.83 -17.40 41.13
C LYS A 17 -20.12 -16.17 41.70
N PRO A 18 -20.84 -15.16 42.21
CA PRO A 18 -20.24 -13.93 42.80
C PRO A 18 -19.14 -14.18 43.82
N THR A 19 -19.33 -15.18 44.70
CA THR A 19 -18.34 -15.54 45.74
C THR A 19 -17.03 -16.13 45.18
N ALA A 20 -17.09 -16.80 44.04
CA ALA A 20 -15.89 -17.31 43.35
C ALA A 20 -15.11 -16.15 42.74
N ILE A 21 -15.81 -15.24 42.12
CA ILE A 21 -15.25 -14.06 41.49
C ILE A 21 -14.63 -13.09 42.52
N GLU A 22 -15.26 -12.87 43.66
CA GLU A 22 -14.70 -12.07 44.75
C GLU A 22 -13.28 -12.55 45.11
N LYS A 23 -13.09 -13.86 45.19
CA LYS A 23 -11.78 -14.44 45.49
C LYS A 23 -10.78 -14.24 44.39
N GLU A 24 -11.22 -14.39 43.13
CA GLU A 24 -10.36 -14.27 41.93
C GLU A 24 -9.82 -12.84 41.73
N ILE A 25 -10.68 -11.83 41.91
CA ILE A 25 -10.32 -10.42 41.75
C ILE A 25 -9.80 -9.75 43.00
N GLY A 26 -9.59 -10.53 44.08
CA GLY A 26 -9.01 -10.04 45.34
C GLY A 26 -9.94 -9.12 46.12
N LEU A 27 -11.24 -9.43 46.14
CA LEU A 27 -12.23 -8.75 47.00
C LEU A 27 -12.51 -9.55 48.26
N SER A 28 -12.98 -8.86 49.30
CA SER A 28 -13.43 -9.54 50.53
C SER A 28 -14.72 -10.32 50.25
N ASN A 29 -14.85 -11.47 50.95
CA ASN A 29 -16.00 -12.34 50.79
C ASN A 29 -17.33 -11.60 51.10
N GLY A 30 -18.32 -11.71 50.23
CA GLY A 30 -19.60 -11.01 50.39
C GLY A 30 -19.63 -9.53 49.97
N TYR A 31 -18.52 -9.00 49.43
CA TYR A 31 -18.43 -7.59 49.02
C TYR A 31 -19.42 -7.23 47.91
N LEU A 32 -19.50 -8.04 46.84
CA LEU A 32 -20.44 -7.84 45.76
C LEU A 32 -21.89 -7.88 46.20
N SER A 33 -22.22 -8.84 47.07
CA SER A 33 -23.55 -8.99 47.67
C SER A 33 -23.93 -7.80 48.51
N ALA A 34 -23.00 -7.29 49.32
CA ALA A 34 -23.20 -6.09 50.14
C ALA A 34 -23.40 -4.83 49.28
N GLN A 35 -22.62 -4.67 48.23
CA GLN A 35 -22.76 -3.55 47.25
C GLN A 35 -24.12 -3.59 46.57
N LYS A 36 -24.54 -4.76 46.06
CA LYS A 36 -25.84 -4.95 45.45
C LYS A 36 -26.98 -4.60 46.40
N LYS A 37 -26.95 -5.12 47.64
CA LYS A 37 -27.97 -4.86 48.67
C LYS A 37 -28.09 -3.39 49.02
N ARG A 38 -26.97 -2.67 49.05
CA ARG A 38 -26.92 -1.22 49.35
C ARG A 38 -27.30 -0.36 48.14
N ASN A 39 -27.46 -0.96 46.96
CA ASN A 39 -27.62 -0.25 45.68
C ASN A 39 -26.54 0.87 45.52
N ALA A 40 -25.31 0.57 45.92
CA ALA A 40 -24.23 1.53 45.95
C ALA A 40 -23.57 1.65 44.55
N ASP A 41 -22.97 2.80 44.30
CA ASP A 41 -22.18 3.00 43.10
C ASP A 41 -20.85 2.25 43.23
N MET A 42 -20.39 1.67 42.12
CA MET A 42 -19.11 0.99 42.05
C MET A 42 -17.98 2.02 41.99
N GLY A 43 -17.03 1.93 42.92
CA GLY A 43 -15.85 2.79 42.85
C GLY A 43 -14.94 2.46 41.69
N GLU A 44 -14.17 3.44 41.22
CA GLU A 44 -13.26 3.35 40.06
C GLU A 44 -12.32 2.13 40.14
N GLY A 45 -11.69 1.90 41.31
CA GLY A 45 -10.77 0.79 41.53
C GLY A 45 -11.43 -0.58 41.36
N MET A 46 -12.74 -0.71 41.66
CA MET A 46 -13.49 -1.94 41.45
C MET A 46 -13.82 -2.15 39.96
N ILE A 47 -14.22 -1.07 39.29
CA ILE A 47 -14.52 -1.09 37.86
C ILE A 47 -13.28 -1.51 37.08
N LEU A 48 -12.11 -0.95 37.36
CA LEU A 48 -10.84 -1.31 36.77
C LEU A 48 -10.51 -2.79 36.99
N LYS A 49 -10.64 -3.30 38.22
CA LYS A 49 -10.42 -4.72 38.54
C LYS A 49 -11.34 -5.63 37.70
N ILE A 50 -12.60 -5.27 37.51
CA ILE A 50 -13.54 -6.04 36.69
C ILE A 50 -13.10 -6.04 35.22
N ILE A 51 -12.76 -4.88 34.66
CA ILE A 51 -12.35 -4.76 33.26
C ILE A 51 -11.04 -5.51 33.00
N ASP A 52 -10.10 -5.50 33.93
CA ASP A 52 -8.81 -6.18 33.80
C ASP A 52 -8.93 -7.70 33.85
N ASN A 53 -9.82 -8.23 34.69
CA ASN A 53 -10.01 -9.66 34.83
C ASN A 53 -11.02 -10.24 33.84
N PHE A 54 -12.02 -9.45 33.41
CA PHE A 54 -13.04 -9.88 32.44
C PHE A 54 -12.91 -9.05 31.15
N ARG A 55 -11.93 -9.41 30.33
CA ARG A 55 -11.61 -8.69 29.09
C ARG A 55 -12.70 -8.72 28.04
N ASP A 56 -13.62 -9.70 28.13
CA ASP A 56 -14.76 -9.85 27.24
C ASP A 56 -15.97 -8.99 27.62
N ILE A 57 -15.99 -8.38 28.82
CA ILE A 57 -17.04 -7.43 29.18
C ILE A 57 -16.85 -6.09 28.46
N ASN A 58 -17.92 -5.52 27.94
CA ASN A 58 -17.91 -4.19 27.35
C ASN A 58 -17.94 -3.12 28.46
N PRO A 59 -16.86 -2.30 28.62
CA PRO A 59 -16.80 -1.26 29.63
C PRO A 59 -17.89 -0.21 29.49
N LEU A 60 -18.24 0.17 28.25
CA LEU A 60 -19.28 1.15 28.00
C LEU A 60 -20.63 0.63 28.46
N TRP A 61 -20.98 -0.62 28.13
CA TRP A 61 -22.19 -1.25 28.62
C TRP A 61 -22.17 -1.39 30.14
N LEU A 62 -21.07 -1.77 30.75
CA LEU A 62 -20.96 -1.88 32.21
C LEU A 62 -21.24 -0.53 32.90
N LEU A 63 -20.73 0.58 32.35
CA LEU A 63 -20.85 1.91 32.95
C LEU A 63 -22.16 2.61 32.61
N THR A 64 -22.63 2.54 31.36
CA THR A 64 -23.78 3.33 30.89
C THR A 64 -25.03 2.47 30.61
N GLY A 65 -24.86 1.21 30.31
CA GLY A 65 -25.92 0.32 29.85
C GLY A 65 -26.14 0.39 28.33
N GLU A 66 -25.34 1.16 27.61
CA GLU A 66 -25.43 1.28 26.13
C GLU A 66 -24.55 0.25 25.43
N GLY A 67 -25.05 -0.29 24.32
CA GLY A 67 -24.37 -1.28 23.52
C GLY A 67 -24.55 -2.73 23.99
N SER A 68 -23.74 -3.65 23.48
CA SER A 68 -23.77 -5.08 23.86
C SER A 68 -22.98 -5.34 25.16
N MET A 69 -23.45 -6.31 25.96
CA MET A 69 -22.81 -6.75 27.20
C MET A 69 -21.36 -7.22 26.98
N LEU A 70 -21.15 -7.99 25.93
CA LEU A 70 -19.83 -8.54 25.57
C LEU A 70 -19.16 -7.65 24.51
N ARG A 71 -17.83 -7.54 24.60
CA ARG A 71 -17.04 -7.00 23.49
C ARG A 71 -17.16 -7.96 22.32
N ASN A 72 -17.70 -7.51 21.21
CA ASN A 72 -17.42 -8.19 19.96
C ASN A 72 -15.93 -7.98 19.66
N GLU A 73 -15.18 -9.04 19.43
CA GLU A 73 -13.73 -9.02 19.19
C GLU A 73 -13.37 -8.29 17.88
N THR A 74 -13.75 -7.01 17.76
CA THR A 74 -13.22 -6.10 16.73
C THR A 74 -13.55 -4.66 17.16
N LEU A 75 -12.74 -4.06 18.04
CA LEU A 75 -12.78 -2.60 18.20
C LEU A 75 -11.37 -2.04 18.16
N PRO A 76 -11.06 -1.17 17.18
CA PRO A 76 -9.96 -0.23 17.32
C PRO A 76 -10.34 0.83 18.36
N ILE A 77 -9.37 1.18 19.19
CA ILE A 77 -9.48 2.23 20.23
C ILE A 77 -9.84 3.55 19.56
N THR A 78 -11.03 4.09 19.83
CA THR A 78 -11.44 5.41 19.33
C THR A 78 -11.01 6.47 20.34
N ILE A 79 -10.01 7.24 20.00
CA ILE A 79 -9.69 8.50 20.68
C ILE A 79 -10.68 9.54 20.15
N ASN A 80 -11.55 10.08 21.01
CA ASN A 80 -12.48 11.14 20.68
C ASN A 80 -11.74 12.45 20.36
N ALA A 81 -11.69 12.78 19.05
CA ALA A 81 -11.48 14.14 18.59
C ALA A 81 -12.84 14.70 18.12
N PRO A 82 -13.12 16.03 18.22
CA PRO A 82 -14.45 16.58 17.98
C PRO A 82 -14.87 16.45 16.51
N SER A 83 -16.06 15.91 16.32
CA SER A 83 -16.89 15.89 15.10
C SER A 83 -16.16 15.80 13.76
N SER A 84 -15.84 14.59 13.36
CA SER A 84 -15.75 14.23 11.96
C SER A 84 -16.59 12.98 11.70
N LYS A 85 -17.27 12.97 10.57
CA LYS A 85 -18.21 11.97 10.04
C LYS A 85 -17.84 10.55 10.45
N SER A 86 -18.83 9.79 10.94
CA SER A 86 -18.73 8.37 11.26
C SER A 86 -17.83 7.63 10.25
N ILE A 87 -16.69 7.13 10.73
CA ILE A 87 -15.93 6.12 9.99
C ILE A 87 -16.79 4.87 10.06
N SER A 88 -17.48 4.58 8.95
CA SER A 88 -18.22 3.33 8.77
C SER A 88 -17.26 2.17 9.07
N SER A 89 -17.72 1.23 9.87
CA SER A 89 -17.01 -0.05 10.08
C SER A 89 -16.76 -0.68 8.70
N PHE A 90 -15.49 -0.73 8.29
CA PHE A 90 -15.13 -1.40 7.05
C PHE A 90 -15.46 -2.89 7.18
N SER A 91 -16.41 -3.35 6.38
CA SER A 91 -16.68 -4.78 6.20
C SER A 91 -15.51 -5.40 5.41
N ASN A 92 -15.29 -6.71 5.53
CA ASN A 92 -14.27 -7.39 4.73
C ASN A 92 -14.54 -7.26 3.21
N ASP A 93 -15.77 -6.95 2.81
CA ASP A 93 -16.20 -6.71 1.43
C ASP A 93 -15.70 -5.38 0.85
N ASP A 94 -15.23 -4.46 1.70
CA ASP A 94 -14.69 -3.17 1.29
C ASP A 94 -13.24 -3.24 0.79
N PHE A 95 -12.59 -4.43 0.86
CA PHE A 95 -11.19 -4.63 0.46
C PHE A 95 -11.05 -5.74 -0.57
N VAL A 96 -10.21 -5.48 -1.56
CA VAL A 96 -9.75 -6.47 -2.53
C VAL A 96 -8.38 -6.97 -2.11
N SER A 97 -8.19 -8.31 -2.10
CA SER A 97 -6.89 -8.93 -1.85
C SER A 97 -6.14 -9.09 -3.16
N ILE A 98 -4.98 -8.41 -3.26
CA ILE A 98 -4.12 -8.43 -4.44
C ILE A 98 -2.91 -9.33 -4.14
N PRO A 99 -2.66 -10.40 -4.92
CA PRO A 99 -1.55 -11.30 -4.68
C PRO A 99 -0.21 -10.61 -4.95
N LEU A 100 0.75 -10.79 -4.04
CA LEU A 100 2.15 -10.42 -4.22
C LEU A 100 2.87 -11.58 -4.90
N VAL A 101 3.36 -11.33 -6.10
CA VAL A 101 4.02 -12.32 -6.95
C VAL A 101 5.36 -11.82 -7.48
N ASP A 102 6.21 -12.71 -7.95
CA ASP A 102 7.39 -12.28 -8.72
C ASP A 102 6.95 -11.69 -10.06
N ILE A 103 7.72 -10.73 -10.56
CA ILE A 103 7.42 -10.06 -11.83
C ILE A 103 7.33 -11.02 -13.02
N SER A 104 8.15 -12.08 -13.02
CA SER A 104 8.13 -13.11 -14.05
C SER A 104 6.84 -13.93 -13.99
N VAL A 105 6.31 -14.17 -12.81
CA VAL A 105 5.06 -14.88 -12.58
C VAL A 105 3.87 -14.03 -13.03
N ALA A 106 3.81 -12.75 -12.61
CA ALA A 106 2.76 -11.82 -13.05
C ALA A 106 2.72 -11.70 -14.57
N ALA A 107 3.89 -11.62 -15.20
CA ALA A 107 4.04 -11.44 -16.63
C ALA A 107 3.82 -12.73 -17.45
N GLY A 108 3.98 -13.90 -16.83
CA GLY A 108 3.71 -15.22 -17.44
C GLY A 108 2.23 -15.62 -17.47
N CYS A 109 1.35 -14.86 -16.85
CA CYS A 109 -0.06 -15.20 -16.63
C CYS A 109 -0.98 -15.07 -17.86
N SER A 110 -0.46 -15.11 -19.10
CA SER A 110 -1.30 -15.22 -20.30
C SER A 110 -2.08 -16.54 -20.27
N GLY A 111 -3.33 -16.49 -19.84
CA GLY A 111 -4.23 -17.65 -19.84
C GLY A 111 -4.33 -18.39 -18.49
N CYS A 112 -3.74 -17.91 -17.43
CA CYS A 112 -3.99 -18.46 -16.08
C CYS A 112 -5.36 -17.98 -15.57
N ASP A 113 -6.42 -18.72 -15.90
CA ASP A 113 -7.74 -18.51 -15.32
C ASP A 113 -7.84 -18.95 -13.85
N ASN A 114 -6.80 -19.58 -13.32
CA ASN A 114 -6.79 -20.13 -11.97
C ASN A 114 -5.63 -19.55 -11.16
N PRO A 115 -5.92 -18.68 -10.16
CA PRO A 115 -4.89 -18.10 -9.27
C PRO A 115 -4.16 -19.16 -8.41
N ASP A 116 -4.69 -20.38 -8.31
CA ASP A 116 -4.13 -21.48 -7.49
C ASP A 116 -2.76 -22.00 -8.01
N TYR A 117 -2.35 -21.66 -9.23
CA TYR A 117 -1.06 -22.02 -9.80
C TYR A 117 0.03 -20.95 -9.68
N LEU A 118 -0.32 -19.78 -9.12
CA LEU A 118 0.64 -18.70 -8.90
C LEU A 118 1.36 -18.94 -7.57
N GLU A 119 2.67 -18.93 -7.58
CA GLU A 119 3.49 -18.90 -6.37
C GLU A 119 3.28 -17.54 -5.67
N VAL A 120 2.16 -17.43 -4.92
CA VAL A 120 1.80 -16.21 -4.18
C VAL A 120 2.65 -16.18 -2.92
N VAL A 121 3.51 -15.18 -2.84
CA VAL A 121 4.40 -14.97 -1.68
C VAL A 121 3.62 -14.37 -0.50
N ASP A 122 2.70 -13.45 -0.78
CA ASP A 122 1.88 -12.73 0.19
C ASP A 122 0.70 -12.04 -0.51
N THR A 123 -0.15 -11.33 0.25
CA THR A 123 -1.27 -10.55 -0.30
C THR A 123 -1.30 -9.15 0.28
N ILE A 124 -1.63 -8.15 -0.56
CA ILE A 124 -1.89 -6.78 -0.14
C ILE A 124 -3.38 -6.51 -0.21
N LYS A 125 -3.96 -5.96 0.85
CA LYS A 125 -5.37 -5.55 0.88
C LYS A 125 -5.49 -4.09 0.47
N MET A 126 -6.27 -3.82 -0.57
CA MET A 126 -6.60 -2.47 -1.01
C MET A 126 -8.10 -2.19 -0.93
N PRO A 127 -8.51 -0.95 -0.60
CA PRO A 127 -9.92 -0.57 -0.68
C PRO A 127 -10.49 -0.83 -2.07
N SER A 128 -11.69 -1.44 -2.14
CA SER A 128 -12.36 -1.72 -3.41
C SER A 128 -12.66 -0.48 -4.24
N SER A 129 -12.71 0.70 -3.62
CA SER A 129 -12.83 1.99 -4.30
C SER A 129 -11.59 2.42 -5.09
N MET A 130 -10.43 1.79 -4.83
CA MET A 130 -9.15 2.11 -5.47
C MET A 130 -8.81 1.17 -6.63
N VAL A 131 -9.51 0.04 -6.77
CA VAL A 131 -9.29 -0.98 -7.79
C VAL A 131 -10.62 -1.41 -8.40
N HIS A 132 -10.60 -1.79 -9.67
CA HIS A 132 -11.83 -2.23 -10.36
C HIS A 132 -12.02 -3.73 -10.13
N ASN A 133 -13.12 -4.12 -9.48
CA ASN A 133 -13.38 -5.51 -9.08
C ASN A 133 -13.46 -6.52 -10.24
N SER A 134 -13.64 -6.05 -11.47
CA SER A 134 -13.74 -6.90 -12.67
C SER A 134 -12.39 -7.21 -13.32
N GLU A 135 -11.28 -6.65 -12.82
CA GLU A 135 -9.98 -6.72 -13.46
C GLU A 135 -8.97 -7.50 -12.62
N LYS A 136 -7.96 -8.08 -13.28
CA LYS A 136 -6.92 -8.87 -12.61
C LYS A 136 -5.75 -7.97 -12.21
N TYR A 137 -5.50 -7.88 -10.91
CA TYR A 137 -4.40 -7.12 -10.32
C TYR A 137 -3.35 -8.03 -9.70
N PHE A 138 -2.10 -7.58 -9.78
CA PHE A 138 -0.96 -8.20 -9.09
C PHE A 138 -0.13 -7.13 -8.41
N CYS A 139 0.47 -7.48 -7.28
CA CYS A 139 1.53 -6.69 -6.69
C CYS A 139 2.87 -7.32 -7.07
N VAL A 140 3.79 -6.53 -7.62
CA VAL A 140 5.13 -7.00 -8.00
C VAL A 140 6.21 -6.18 -7.31
N ARG A 141 7.29 -6.84 -6.91
CA ARG A 141 8.46 -6.17 -6.36
C ARG A 141 9.39 -5.73 -7.48
N ILE A 142 9.82 -4.48 -7.44
CA ILE A 142 10.77 -3.92 -8.40
C ILE A 142 12.18 -4.45 -8.13
N LYS A 143 12.83 -4.96 -9.17
CA LYS A 143 14.22 -5.38 -9.16
C LYS A 143 15.02 -4.56 -10.18
N GLY A 144 16.13 -4.00 -9.75
CA GLY A 144 17.03 -3.20 -10.59
C GLY A 144 16.73 -1.70 -10.59
N GLU A 145 17.55 -0.95 -11.33
CA GLU A 145 17.61 0.52 -11.28
C GLU A 145 17.17 1.18 -12.59
N SER A 146 16.65 0.42 -13.54
CA SER A 146 16.32 0.95 -14.88
C SER A 146 15.26 2.04 -14.88
N MET A 147 14.42 2.10 -13.85
CA MET A 147 13.36 3.08 -13.68
C MET A 147 13.64 4.10 -12.58
N SER A 148 14.87 4.11 -12.03
CA SER A 148 15.30 5.13 -11.06
C SER A 148 15.40 6.50 -11.74
N PRO A 149 15.01 7.62 -11.09
CA PRO A 149 14.52 7.72 -9.72
C PRO A 149 12.99 7.52 -9.57
N THR A 150 12.25 7.33 -10.65
CA THR A 150 10.77 7.22 -10.63
C THR A 150 10.30 6.02 -9.81
N LEU A 151 10.88 4.84 -10.08
CA LEU A 151 10.63 3.63 -9.33
C LEU A 151 11.93 3.13 -8.71
N LEU A 152 11.96 2.98 -7.41
CA LEU A 152 13.14 2.56 -6.67
C LEU A 152 13.23 1.04 -6.56
N ASN A 153 14.45 0.54 -6.60
CA ASN A 153 14.73 -0.88 -6.33
C ASN A 153 14.17 -1.31 -4.96
N SER A 154 13.62 -2.50 -4.89
CA SER A 154 12.96 -3.10 -3.72
C SER A 154 11.63 -2.47 -3.30
N SER A 155 11.09 -1.55 -4.08
CA SER A 155 9.72 -1.03 -3.92
C SER A 155 8.69 -1.96 -4.58
N TYR A 156 7.42 -1.64 -4.41
CA TYR A 156 6.31 -2.44 -4.92
C TYR A 156 5.43 -1.63 -5.87
N VAL A 157 4.93 -2.29 -6.90
CA VAL A 157 3.98 -1.71 -7.86
C VAL A 157 2.77 -2.63 -7.96
N ILE A 158 1.57 -2.06 -7.92
CA ILE A 158 0.35 -2.78 -8.28
C ILE A 158 0.13 -2.56 -9.76
N VAL A 159 -0.03 -3.66 -10.46
CA VAL A 159 -0.18 -3.73 -11.91
C VAL A 159 -1.48 -4.40 -12.27
N ARG A 160 -2.16 -3.88 -13.29
CA ARG A 160 -3.38 -4.42 -13.87
C ARG A 160 -3.07 -5.15 -15.17
N LEU A 161 -3.55 -6.37 -15.32
CA LEU A 161 -3.43 -7.11 -16.56
C LEU A 161 -4.28 -6.46 -17.64
N LEU A 162 -3.67 -6.18 -18.80
CA LEU A 162 -4.37 -5.64 -19.96
C LEU A 162 -4.80 -6.75 -20.92
N ASP A 163 -6.01 -6.65 -21.41
CA ASP A 163 -6.46 -7.47 -22.53
C ASP A 163 -5.76 -7.05 -23.82
N ARG A 164 -5.59 -7.99 -24.76
CA ARG A 164 -4.94 -7.69 -26.04
C ARG A 164 -5.65 -6.60 -26.86
N SER A 165 -6.96 -6.45 -26.67
CA SER A 165 -7.76 -5.38 -27.29
C SER A 165 -7.36 -3.98 -26.82
N GLU A 166 -6.84 -3.84 -25.59
CA GLU A 166 -6.44 -2.56 -25.00
C GLU A 166 -5.04 -2.12 -25.47
N TRP A 167 -4.21 -3.03 -26.00
CA TRP A 167 -2.80 -2.75 -26.32
C TRP A 167 -2.62 -1.61 -27.31
N GLN A 168 -3.54 -1.46 -28.26
CA GLN A 168 -3.48 -0.39 -29.27
C GLN A 168 -3.79 0.98 -28.69
N ASP A 169 -4.53 1.03 -27.60
CA ASP A 169 -5.02 2.25 -26.96
C ASP A 169 -4.29 2.62 -25.67
N MET A 170 -3.20 1.91 -25.35
CA MET A 170 -2.36 2.20 -24.19
C MET A 170 -1.84 3.64 -24.24
N PRO A 171 -2.00 4.43 -23.16
CA PRO A 171 -1.46 5.79 -23.05
C PRO A 171 0.07 5.81 -23.16
N ASP A 172 0.58 6.77 -23.94
CA ASP A 172 2.02 7.08 -23.99
C ASP A 172 2.53 7.58 -22.65
N GLN A 173 3.80 7.34 -22.35
CA GLN A 173 4.51 7.81 -21.14
C GLN A 173 4.06 7.18 -19.84
N HIS A 174 3.14 6.23 -19.85
CA HIS A 174 2.81 5.42 -18.69
C HIS A 174 3.81 4.28 -18.50
N ILE A 175 3.83 3.72 -17.29
CA ILE A 175 4.72 2.62 -16.91
C ILE A 175 3.96 1.31 -17.02
N TYR A 176 4.61 0.33 -17.63
CA TYR A 176 4.05 -1.01 -17.84
C TYR A 176 5.05 -2.08 -17.45
N VAL A 177 4.54 -3.22 -17.01
CA VAL A 177 5.28 -4.47 -16.97
C VAL A 177 4.96 -5.23 -18.22
N ILE A 178 5.99 -5.65 -18.94
CA ILE A 178 5.87 -6.38 -20.21
C ILE A 178 6.66 -7.67 -20.09
N SER A 179 6.09 -8.79 -20.55
CA SER A 179 6.85 -10.01 -20.78
C SER A 179 6.97 -10.27 -22.27
N ASP A 180 8.15 -10.76 -22.67
CA ASP A 180 8.39 -11.23 -24.00
C ASP A 180 8.12 -12.75 -24.11
N THR A 181 8.16 -13.23 -25.34
CA THR A 181 8.00 -14.67 -25.67
C THR A 181 9.18 -15.52 -25.19
N ASP A 182 10.33 -14.89 -24.89
CA ASP A 182 11.50 -15.55 -24.32
C ASP A 182 11.40 -15.73 -22.79
N GLY A 183 10.32 -15.23 -22.16
CA GLY A 183 10.07 -15.30 -20.72
C GLY A 183 10.78 -14.23 -19.91
N ARG A 184 11.37 -13.20 -20.56
CA ARG A 184 11.94 -12.05 -19.85
C ARG A 184 10.85 -11.07 -19.49
N SER A 185 11.01 -10.38 -18.37
CA SER A 185 10.05 -9.38 -17.88
C SER A 185 10.72 -8.05 -17.62
N TYR A 186 10.06 -6.98 -18.06
CA TYR A 186 10.60 -5.63 -18.04
C TYR A 186 9.60 -4.68 -17.39
N ILE A 187 10.07 -3.77 -16.51
CA ILE A 187 9.31 -2.57 -16.11
C ILE A 187 9.89 -1.40 -16.90
N LYS A 188 9.07 -0.76 -17.72
CA LYS A 188 9.49 0.34 -18.59
C LYS A 188 8.40 1.38 -18.77
N ARG A 189 8.82 2.61 -19.09
CA ARG A 189 7.95 3.63 -19.62
C ARG A 189 7.73 3.38 -21.09
N ILE A 190 6.48 3.39 -21.56
CA ILE A 190 6.16 2.99 -22.92
C ILE A 190 5.78 4.20 -23.78
N LYS A 191 6.25 4.15 -25.03
CA LYS A 191 5.73 4.94 -26.11
C LYS A 191 5.08 3.98 -27.10
N ASN A 192 3.75 4.07 -27.21
CA ASN A 192 2.95 3.16 -28.01
C ASN A 192 3.04 3.50 -29.50
N ARG A 193 3.46 2.53 -30.31
CA ARG A 193 3.54 2.64 -31.76
C ARG A 193 2.84 1.47 -32.46
N PHE A 194 1.97 0.74 -31.72
CA PHE A 194 1.27 -0.42 -32.28
C PHE A 194 0.42 -0.10 -33.49
N ARG A 195 -0.39 0.95 -33.43
CA ARG A 195 -1.29 1.33 -34.53
C ARG A 195 -0.54 1.71 -35.82
N GLN A 196 0.63 2.33 -35.69
CA GLN A 196 1.36 2.91 -36.81
C GLN A 196 2.46 1.98 -37.34
N HIS A 197 3.12 1.26 -36.41
CA HIS A 197 4.37 0.56 -36.75
C HIS A 197 4.44 -0.87 -36.18
N GLY A 198 3.47 -1.31 -35.37
CA GLY A 198 3.42 -2.66 -34.83
C GLY A 198 4.39 -2.96 -33.69
N PHE A 199 4.99 -1.94 -33.03
CA PHE A 199 5.92 -2.13 -31.93
C PHE A 199 5.68 -1.15 -30.76
N LEU A 200 6.27 -1.47 -29.63
CA LEU A 200 6.40 -0.60 -28.45
C LEU A 200 7.83 -0.11 -28.32
N VAL A 201 8.00 1.16 -27.97
CA VAL A 201 9.29 1.69 -27.52
C VAL A 201 9.35 1.60 -26.01
N CYS A 202 10.23 0.77 -25.48
CA CYS A 202 10.47 0.57 -24.06
C CYS A 202 11.57 1.53 -23.60
N MET A 203 11.22 2.48 -22.73
CA MET A 203 12.13 3.51 -22.25
C MET A 203 12.45 3.29 -20.78
N SER A 204 13.72 3.41 -20.43
CA SER A 204 14.18 3.47 -19.04
C SER A 204 14.11 4.90 -18.55
N ASP A 205 13.69 5.12 -17.29
CA ASP A 205 13.73 6.46 -16.69
C ASP A 205 15.14 6.80 -16.17
N ASN A 206 15.99 5.76 -15.97
CA ASN A 206 17.37 5.97 -15.57
C ASN A 206 18.13 6.78 -16.63
N VAL A 207 18.92 7.75 -16.15
CA VAL A 207 19.74 8.62 -17.01
C VAL A 207 20.89 7.90 -17.67
N ASP A 208 21.38 6.82 -17.06
CA ASP A 208 22.44 5.96 -17.59
C ASP A 208 21.91 5.09 -18.72
N LYS A 209 21.95 5.63 -19.93
CA LYS A 209 21.49 4.92 -21.14
C LYS A 209 22.50 3.89 -21.66
N ILE A 210 23.70 3.87 -21.14
CA ILE A 210 24.71 2.85 -21.49
C ILE A 210 24.30 1.52 -20.84
N ASN A 211 23.99 1.54 -19.53
CA ASN A 211 23.58 0.34 -18.81
C ASN A 211 22.08 0.05 -18.93
N TYR A 212 21.26 1.07 -19.17
CA TYR A 212 19.79 0.95 -19.28
C TYR A 212 19.28 1.57 -20.59
N PRO A 213 19.64 1.00 -21.74
CA PRO A 213 19.23 1.52 -23.04
C PRO A 213 17.73 1.42 -23.25
N ASN A 214 17.20 2.29 -24.10
CA ASN A 214 15.87 2.13 -24.64
C ASN A 214 15.91 1.06 -25.74
N PHE A 215 14.82 0.31 -25.92
CA PHE A 215 14.70 -0.71 -26.94
C PHE A 215 13.27 -0.84 -27.46
N ASN A 216 13.11 -1.48 -28.59
CA ASN A 216 11.80 -1.75 -29.19
C ASN A 216 11.41 -3.20 -28.94
N LEU A 217 10.11 -3.46 -28.75
CA LEU A 217 9.51 -4.78 -28.74
C LEU A 217 8.40 -4.84 -29.80
N GLU A 218 8.50 -5.78 -30.70
CA GLU A 218 7.49 -6.02 -31.70
C GLU A 218 6.28 -6.75 -31.15
N ALA A 219 5.09 -6.54 -31.72
CA ALA A 219 3.84 -7.11 -31.22
C ALA A 219 3.89 -8.64 -31.08
N GLN A 220 4.62 -9.31 -31.98
CA GLN A 220 4.80 -10.77 -31.97
C GLN A 220 5.76 -11.27 -30.89
N GLU A 221 6.63 -10.40 -30.35
CA GLU A 221 7.57 -10.73 -29.29
C GLU A 221 6.92 -10.56 -27.90
N ILE A 222 5.75 -9.93 -27.83
CA ILE A 222 5.08 -9.61 -26.57
C ILE A 222 4.09 -10.71 -26.20
N ASN A 223 4.27 -11.25 -25.00
CA ASN A 223 3.38 -12.22 -24.41
C ASN A 223 2.27 -11.54 -23.60
N THR A 224 2.64 -10.66 -22.66
CA THR A 224 1.70 -10.03 -21.70
C THR A 224 2.09 -8.59 -21.45
N ILE A 225 1.10 -7.73 -21.25
CA ILE A 225 1.28 -6.34 -20.82
C ILE A 225 0.41 -6.09 -19.58
N LEU A 226 1.03 -5.51 -18.53
CA LEU A 226 0.33 -5.07 -17.34
C LEU A 226 0.60 -3.58 -17.12
N HIS A 227 -0.44 -2.82 -16.85
CA HIS A 227 -0.36 -1.38 -16.57
C HIS A 227 -0.03 -1.13 -15.10
N ALA A 228 0.96 -0.31 -14.80
CA ALA A 228 1.31 0.09 -13.44
C ALA A 228 0.37 1.20 -12.97
N GLU A 229 -0.37 0.97 -11.88
CA GLU A 229 -1.36 1.91 -11.39
C GLU A 229 -1.01 2.49 -10.01
N TRP A 230 -0.40 1.69 -9.12
CA TRP A 230 -0.06 2.11 -7.76
C TRP A 230 1.39 1.79 -7.43
N TYR A 231 2.04 2.70 -6.74
CA TYR A 231 3.44 2.58 -6.34
C TYR A 231 3.58 2.73 -4.83
N PHE A 232 4.30 1.79 -4.20
CA PHE A 232 4.57 1.78 -2.77
C PHE A 232 6.07 1.70 -2.53
N SER A 233 6.60 2.70 -1.85
CA SER A 233 8.01 2.74 -1.48
C SER A 233 8.19 3.12 -0.02
N ALA A 234 9.04 2.40 0.69
CA ALA A 234 9.50 2.80 2.01
C ALA A 234 10.58 3.91 1.94
N LYS A 235 11.10 4.17 0.74
CA LYS A 235 12.07 5.23 0.48
C LYS A 235 11.34 6.42 -0.14
N MET A 236 11.64 7.61 0.35
CA MET A 236 11.13 8.88 -0.18
C MET A 236 12.31 9.70 -0.70
N PRO A 237 12.72 9.50 -1.97
CA PRO A 237 13.84 10.24 -2.54
C PRO A 237 13.45 11.72 -2.70
N ASN A 238 14.39 12.61 -2.49
CA ASN A 238 14.24 14.01 -2.83
C ASN A 238 14.43 14.17 -4.35
N LEU A 239 13.35 14.05 -5.10
CA LEU A 239 13.38 14.20 -6.56
C LEU A 239 13.82 15.60 -7.00
N ASN A 240 13.55 16.61 -6.19
CA ASN A 240 13.97 17.99 -6.47
C ASN A 240 15.49 18.12 -6.36
N GLU A 241 16.12 17.51 -5.34
CA GLU A 241 17.58 17.52 -5.20
C GLU A 241 18.25 16.92 -6.43
N THR A 242 17.81 15.75 -6.87
CA THR A 242 18.32 15.10 -8.10
C THR A 242 18.11 15.96 -9.35
N TYR A 243 16.99 16.70 -9.41
CA TYR A 243 16.72 17.61 -10.52
C TYR A 243 17.63 18.84 -10.47
N TYR A 244 17.79 19.46 -9.32
CA TYR A 244 18.66 20.63 -9.13
C TYR A 244 20.14 20.30 -9.38
N ASP A 245 20.62 19.14 -8.91
CA ASP A 245 22.00 18.68 -9.19
C ASP A 245 22.22 18.56 -10.69
N LYS A 246 21.25 18.05 -11.43
CA LYS A 246 21.35 17.91 -12.88
C LYS A 246 21.29 19.26 -13.60
N VAL A 247 20.49 20.21 -13.12
CA VAL A 247 20.44 21.59 -13.65
C VAL A 247 21.79 22.28 -13.39
N ASN A 248 22.34 22.18 -12.18
CA ASN A 248 23.64 22.76 -11.85
C ASN A 248 24.75 22.16 -12.72
N GLN A 249 24.74 20.86 -12.95
CA GLN A 249 25.72 20.20 -13.83
C GLN A 249 25.60 20.70 -15.28
N LEU A 250 24.38 20.92 -15.79
CA LEU A 250 24.18 21.47 -17.12
C LEU A 250 24.61 22.93 -17.22
N GLU A 251 24.45 23.71 -16.16
CA GLU A 251 24.94 25.09 -16.09
C GLU A 251 26.47 25.14 -16.11
N ASP A 252 27.14 24.26 -15.33
CA ASP A 252 28.60 24.14 -15.35
C ASP A 252 29.13 23.73 -16.74
N ASP A 253 28.51 22.75 -17.38
CA ASP A 253 28.86 22.32 -18.73
C ASP A 253 28.69 23.44 -19.77
N MET A 254 27.61 24.23 -19.64
CA MET A 254 27.38 25.40 -20.50
C MET A 254 28.46 26.47 -20.31
N ASP A 255 28.92 26.72 -19.09
CA ASP A 255 29.95 27.72 -18.81
C ASP A 255 31.31 27.27 -19.35
N VAL A 256 31.63 25.97 -19.25
CA VAL A 256 32.81 25.41 -19.90
C VAL A 256 32.75 25.59 -21.41
N MET A 257 31.60 25.28 -22.04
CA MET A 257 31.43 25.48 -23.49
C MET A 257 31.55 26.95 -23.91
N LYS A 258 30.97 27.88 -23.16
CA LYS A 258 31.14 29.34 -23.39
C LYS A 258 32.61 29.74 -23.31
N GLY A 259 33.35 29.25 -22.32
CA GLY A 259 34.79 29.51 -22.20
C GLY A 259 35.57 29.01 -23.42
N GLN A 260 35.30 27.82 -23.90
CA GLN A 260 35.89 27.26 -25.12
C GLN A 260 35.56 28.10 -26.38
N MET A 261 34.29 28.53 -26.51
CA MET A 261 33.88 29.39 -27.61
C MET A 261 34.64 30.74 -27.64
N VAL A 262 34.84 31.34 -26.49
CA VAL A 262 35.62 32.58 -26.36
C VAL A 262 37.08 32.37 -26.80
N GLN A 263 37.71 31.25 -26.37
CA GLN A 263 39.06 30.89 -26.80
C GLN A 263 39.14 30.69 -28.31
N ILE A 264 38.20 29.99 -28.91
CA ILE A 264 38.15 29.75 -30.37
C ILE A 264 38.01 31.08 -31.09
N GLN A 265 37.12 32.00 -30.63
CA GLN A 265 36.98 33.32 -31.23
C GLN A 265 38.25 34.18 -31.13
N GLN A 266 39.00 34.09 -30.03
CA GLN A 266 40.28 34.79 -29.89
C GLN A 266 41.34 34.22 -30.86
N LEU A 267 41.41 32.90 -31.02
CA LEU A 267 42.31 32.25 -31.97
C LEU A 267 41.97 32.64 -33.43
N LEU A 268 40.69 32.66 -33.78
CA LEU A 268 40.26 33.06 -35.11
C LEU A 268 40.59 34.52 -35.43
N ARG A 269 40.44 35.44 -34.44
CA ARG A 269 40.88 36.84 -34.60
C ARG A 269 42.36 36.96 -34.79
N ALA A 270 43.17 36.17 -34.08
CA ALA A 270 44.65 36.18 -34.21
C ALA A 270 45.12 35.68 -35.59
N ILE A 271 44.38 34.76 -36.20
CA ILE A 271 44.69 34.22 -37.54
C ILE A 271 44.26 35.24 -38.62
N ASN A 272 43.15 35.94 -38.46
CA ASN A 272 42.65 36.92 -39.46
C ASN A 272 43.40 38.29 -39.45
N VAL A 273 44.36 38.50 -38.55
CA VAL A 273 45.18 39.73 -38.45
C VAL A 273 46.54 39.52 -39.10
N LYS A 274 46.84 38.35 -39.64
CA LYS A 274 48.00 38.11 -40.48
C LYS A 274 47.60 38.11 -41.97
#